data_2284a108a5df7307b8d218d9cb2b7ff2
#
_entry.id   2284a108a5df7307b8d218d9cb2b7ff2
#
_cell.length_a   1.000
_cell.length_b   1.000
_cell.length_c   1.000
_cell.angle_alpha   90.00
_cell.angle_beta   90.00
_cell.angle_gamma   90.00
#
_symmetry.space_group_name_H-M   'P 1'
#
loop_
_entity.id
_entity.type
_entity.pdbx_description
1 polymer ?
#
loop_
_entity_poly.entity_id
_entity_poly.type
_entity_poly.pdbx_seq_one_letter_code
_entity_poly.pdbx_strand_id
1 'polypeptide(L)'
;GIIEDPLATVMRDWEIDPNEFTGKGFDTREAIQKAKRKLGPERGYTHYQNLHDEQLTDAFHYTLFPNFAVSLWADGFHFLRARPHATDPEKCVFDNWWYASNPENETSPIRSTVGIHERGNFAIEPDVFDHGEKSLGQTIDQDAVVFVFQQYGLRSRGFNGAYFAGQEKRVHRFHEMIESYFKE
;
A
#
# COMPACT_ATOMS: atom_id res chain seq x y z
N GLY A 1 -14.08 -22.45 -2.22
CA GLY A 1 -14.61 -21.25 -1.58
C GLY A 1 -15.15 -20.26 -2.61
N ILE A 2 -16.02 -19.38 -2.18
CA ILE A 2 -16.52 -18.24 -2.97
C ILE A 2 -15.40 -17.20 -3.06
N ILE A 3 -15.37 -16.43 -4.14
CA ILE A 3 -14.50 -15.25 -4.22
C ILE A 3 -15.21 -14.09 -3.54
N GLU A 4 -14.61 -13.56 -2.48
CA GLU A 4 -15.15 -12.48 -1.64
C GLU A 4 -14.52 -11.14 -1.98
N ASP A 5 -15.15 -10.06 -1.51
CA ASP A 5 -14.57 -8.71 -1.59
C ASP A 5 -13.32 -8.59 -0.67
N PRO A 6 -12.33 -7.80 -1.08
CA PRO A 6 -12.32 -6.88 -2.24
C PRO A 6 -11.99 -7.51 -3.60
N LEU A 7 -11.56 -8.77 -3.66
CA LEU A 7 -11.12 -9.42 -4.90
C LEU A 7 -12.27 -9.54 -5.92
N ALA A 8 -13.46 -9.95 -5.48
CA ALA A 8 -14.63 -10.06 -6.34
C ALA A 8 -14.96 -8.73 -7.03
N THR A 9 -14.81 -7.63 -6.33
CA THR A 9 -15.02 -6.29 -6.88
C THR A 9 -13.97 -5.93 -7.93
N VAL A 10 -12.69 -6.20 -7.67
CA VAL A 10 -11.62 -6.01 -8.66
C VAL A 10 -11.89 -6.85 -9.92
N MET A 11 -12.33 -8.08 -9.77
CA MET A 11 -12.66 -8.94 -10.91
C MET A 11 -13.79 -8.33 -11.76
N ARG A 12 -14.87 -7.86 -11.14
CA ARG A 12 -15.97 -7.19 -11.85
C ARG A 12 -15.54 -5.93 -12.57
N ASP A 13 -14.67 -5.12 -11.96
CA ASP A 13 -14.11 -3.92 -12.59
C ASP A 13 -13.36 -4.27 -13.90
N TRP A 14 -12.80 -5.47 -13.97
CA TRP A 14 -12.12 -5.99 -15.17
C TRP A 14 -12.99 -6.98 -16.00
N GLU A 15 -14.31 -6.89 -15.87
CA GLU A 15 -15.29 -7.67 -16.64
C GLU A 15 -15.16 -9.19 -16.46
N ILE A 16 -14.72 -9.61 -15.27
CA ILE A 16 -14.60 -11.03 -14.90
C ILE A 16 -15.73 -11.35 -13.92
N ASP A 17 -16.50 -12.43 -14.18
CA ASP A 17 -17.50 -12.92 -13.23
C ASP A 17 -16.81 -13.74 -12.12
N PRO A 18 -16.81 -13.29 -10.85
CA PRO A 18 -16.19 -14.02 -9.75
C PRO A 18 -16.80 -15.41 -9.51
N ASN A 19 -18.05 -15.63 -9.91
CA ASN A 19 -18.75 -16.91 -9.70
C ASN A 19 -18.13 -18.05 -10.51
N GLU A 20 -17.52 -17.76 -11.67
CA GLU A 20 -16.83 -18.75 -12.49
C GLU A 20 -15.57 -19.31 -11.82
N PHE A 21 -15.09 -18.63 -10.78
CA PHE A 21 -13.88 -18.99 -10.02
C PHE A 21 -14.18 -19.63 -8.67
N THR A 22 -15.42 -20.01 -8.40
CA THR A 22 -15.77 -20.74 -7.17
C THR A 22 -14.94 -22.01 -7.04
N GLY A 23 -14.18 -22.14 -5.96
CA GLY A 23 -13.23 -23.24 -5.74
C GLY A 23 -11.91 -23.15 -6.52
N LYS A 24 -11.72 -22.10 -7.33
CA LYS A 24 -10.55 -21.88 -8.19
C LYS A 24 -9.82 -20.56 -7.86
N GLY A 25 -9.69 -20.23 -6.59
CA GLY A 25 -9.14 -18.95 -6.17
C GLY A 25 -7.74 -18.62 -6.71
N PHE A 26 -6.91 -19.65 -6.97
CA PHE A 26 -5.57 -19.44 -7.54
C PHE A 26 -5.59 -18.99 -9.02
N ASP A 27 -6.67 -19.28 -9.76
CA ASP A 27 -6.78 -18.93 -11.18
C ASP A 27 -7.20 -17.46 -11.38
N THR A 28 -7.70 -16.80 -10.33
CA THR A 28 -8.18 -15.41 -10.39
C THR A 28 -7.08 -14.43 -10.79
N ARG A 29 -5.85 -14.65 -10.31
CA ARG A 29 -4.70 -13.81 -10.62
C ARG A 29 -4.40 -13.76 -12.11
N GLU A 30 -4.32 -14.93 -12.75
CA GLU A 30 -4.09 -15.04 -14.19
C GLU A 30 -5.25 -14.44 -15.01
N ALA A 31 -6.49 -14.63 -14.54
CA ALA A 31 -7.66 -14.07 -15.20
C ALA A 31 -7.60 -12.52 -15.19
N ILE A 32 -7.23 -11.92 -14.04
CA ILE A 32 -7.07 -10.46 -13.94
C ILE A 32 -5.93 -9.96 -14.84
N GLN A 33 -4.80 -10.66 -14.88
CA GLN A 33 -3.67 -10.31 -15.76
C GLN A 33 -4.10 -10.28 -17.23
N LYS A 34 -4.80 -11.32 -17.68
CA LYS A 34 -5.33 -11.42 -19.05
C LYS A 34 -6.33 -10.30 -19.36
N ALA A 35 -7.24 -10.02 -18.43
CA ALA A 35 -8.22 -8.95 -18.60
C ALA A 35 -7.56 -7.58 -18.68
N LYS A 36 -6.60 -7.27 -17.79
CA LYS A 36 -5.84 -6.03 -17.82
C LYS A 36 -5.05 -5.84 -19.13
N ARG A 37 -4.43 -6.91 -19.65
CA ARG A 37 -3.75 -6.83 -20.94
C ARG A 37 -4.71 -6.58 -22.10
N LYS A 38 -5.89 -7.18 -22.08
CA LYS A 38 -6.89 -7.04 -23.13
C LYS A 38 -7.57 -5.67 -23.10
N LEU A 39 -8.10 -5.29 -21.93
CA LEU A 39 -8.95 -4.10 -21.78
C LEU A 39 -8.16 -2.84 -21.42
N GLY A 40 -6.98 -2.98 -20.81
CA GLY A 40 -6.20 -1.86 -20.33
C GLY A 40 -5.88 -0.81 -21.40
N PRO A 41 -5.37 -1.16 -22.57
CA PRO A 41 -5.11 -0.18 -23.64
C PRO A 41 -6.34 0.59 -24.10
N GLU A 42 -7.50 -0.05 -24.19
CA GLU A 42 -8.77 0.57 -24.55
C GLU A 42 -9.24 1.56 -23.49
N ARG A 43 -8.92 1.29 -22.21
CA ARG A 43 -9.18 2.16 -21.06
C ARG A 43 -8.10 3.24 -20.86
N GLY A 44 -7.07 3.28 -21.73
CA GLY A 44 -5.98 4.26 -21.66
C GLY A 44 -4.75 3.83 -20.87
N TYR A 45 -4.71 2.60 -20.31
CA TYR A 45 -3.54 2.03 -19.64
C TYR A 45 -2.58 1.39 -20.65
N THR A 46 -2.07 2.19 -21.58
CA THR A 46 -1.21 1.73 -22.69
C THR A 46 0.09 1.08 -22.20
N HIS A 47 0.58 1.49 -21.03
CA HIS A 47 1.80 0.96 -20.41
C HIS A 47 1.65 -0.49 -19.93
N TYR A 48 0.44 -1.01 -19.73
CA TYR A 48 0.23 -2.40 -19.32
C TYR A 48 0.86 -3.42 -20.27
N GLN A 49 0.98 -3.09 -21.56
CA GLN A 49 1.60 -3.96 -22.55
C GLN A 49 3.11 -4.17 -22.30
N ASN A 50 3.75 -3.25 -21.58
CA ASN A 50 5.19 -3.29 -21.30
C ASN A 50 5.52 -3.86 -19.90
N LEU A 51 4.49 -4.16 -19.08
CA LEU A 51 4.67 -4.72 -17.75
C LEU A 51 4.78 -6.26 -17.82
N HIS A 52 5.48 -6.85 -16.88
CA HIS A 52 5.39 -8.30 -16.63
C HIS A 52 4.05 -8.65 -15.99
N ASP A 53 3.64 -9.91 -16.07
CA ASP A 53 2.34 -10.36 -15.57
C ASP A 53 2.17 -10.10 -14.07
N GLU A 54 3.22 -10.35 -13.28
CA GLU A 54 3.21 -10.06 -11.85
C GLU A 54 2.96 -8.58 -11.56
N GLN A 55 3.49 -7.68 -12.37
CA GLN A 55 3.33 -6.24 -12.18
C GLN A 55 1.88 -5.77 -12.42
N LEU A 56 1.07 -6.55 -13.15
CA LEU A 56 -0.34 -6.23 -13.37
C LEU A 56 -1.22 -6.52 -12.16
N THR A 57 -0.78 -7.38 -11.23
CA THR A 57 -1.59 -7.86 -10.10
C THR A 57 -0.96 -7.64 -8.74
N ASP A 58 0.36 -7.55 -8.65
CA ASP A 58 1.07 -7.54 -7.38
C ASP A 58 1.41 -6.11 -6.93
N ALA A 59 1.50 -5.94 -5.63
CA ALA A 59 2.07 -4.75 -5.01
C ALA A 59 3.55 -4.98 -4.71
N PHE A 60 4.40 -4.06 -5.15
CA PHE A 60 5.84 -4.11 -4.89
C PHE A 60 6.19 -3.09 -3.82
N HIS A 61 6.62 -3.58 -2.66
CA HIS A 61 6.96 -2.74 -1.51
C HIS A 61 8.45 -2.49 -1.43
N TYR A 62 8.82 -1.22 -1.37
CA TYR A 62 10.20 -0.76 -1.21
C TYR A 62 10.31 0.16 0.01
N THR A 63 11.44 0.02 0.71
CA THR A 63 11.84 0.96 1.75
C THR A 63 13.07 1.71 1.26
N LEU A 64 12.97 3.03 1.25
CA LEU A 64 14.06 3.95 0.94
C LEU A 64 14.53 4.59 2.24
N PHE A 65 15.70 4.19 2.70
CA PHE A 65 16.29 4.74 3.92
C PHE A 65 16.46 6.26 3.81
N PRO A 66 16.20 7.07 4.85
CA PRO A 66 15.89 6.61 6.22
C PRO A 66 14.40 6.44 6.55
N ASN A 67 13.47 7.04 5.81
CA ASN A 67 12.10 7.20 6.32
C ASN A 67 10.99 7.10 5.25
N PHE A 68 11.30 6.56 4.08
CA PHE A 68 10.32 6.37 3.01
C PHE A 68 9.92 4.91 2.86
N ALA A 69 8.64 4.66 2.66
CA ALA A 69 8.14 3.41 2.13
C ALA A 69 7.22 3.69 0.94
N VAL A 70 7.34 2.89 -0.10
CA VAL A 70 6.51 3.01 -1.29
C VAL A 70 5.99 1.64 -1.71
N SER A 71 4.72 1.58 -2.02
CA SER A 71 4.06 0.41 -2.61
C SER A 71 3.64 0.77 -4.03
N LEU A 72 4.14 0.02 -5.00
CA LEU A 72 3.90 0.26 -6.43
C LEU A 72 2.92 -0.77 -6.98
N TRP A 73 2.00 -0.32 -7.81
CA TRP A 73 1.07 -1.13 -8.60
C TRP A 73 1.14 -0.74 -10.08
N ALA A 74 0.50 -1.47 -10.92
CA ALA A 74 0.44 -1.18 -12.35
C ALA A 74 -0.13 0.21 -12.67
N ASP A 75 -1.03 0.71 -11.84
CA ASP A 75 -1.84 1.91 -12.09
C ASP A 75 -1.70 2.97 -11.01
N GLY A 76 -0.68 2.86 -10.16
CA GLY A 76 -0.44 3.87 -9.13
C GLY A 76 0.59 3.47 -8.10
N PHE A 77 0.70 4.28 -7.06
CA PHE A 77 1.54 3.99 -5.92
C PHE A 77 1.04 4.65 -4.64
N HIS A 78 1.36 4.01 -3.54
CA HIS A 78 1.13 4.50 -2.20
C HIS A 78 2.47 4.86 -1.56
N PHE A 79 2.56 6.06 -1.04
CA PHE A 79 3.78 6.62 -0.48
C PHE A 79 3.57 6.95 1.00
N LEU A 80 4.46 6.45 1.83
CA LEU A 80 4.46 6.66 3.26
C LEU A 80 5.79 7.29 3.69
N ARG A 81 5.73 8.28 4.58
CA ARG A 81 6.92 8.90 5.13
C ARG A 81 6.72 9.30 6.58
N ALA A 82 7.60 8.83 7.46
CA ALA A 82 7.65 9.31 8.84
C ALA A 82 8.68 10.45 8.96
N ARG A 83 8.22 11.66 9.27
CA ARG A 83 9.08 12.81 9.52
C ARG A 83 9.20 13.03 11.03
N PRO A 84 10.41 12.96 11.62
CA PRO A 84 10.60 13.19 13.04
C PRO A 84 10.08 14.57 13.44
N HIS A 85 9.50 14.67 14.65
CA HIS A 85 9.20 15.96 15.24
C HIS A 85 10.50 16.70 15.59
N ALA A 86 10.50 18.02 15.48
CA ALA A 86 11.72 18.83 15.63
C ALA A 86 12.40 18.72 17.00
N THR A 87 11.63 18.51 18.06
CA THR A 87 12.13 18.55 19.45
C THR A 87 11.62 17.41 20.33
N ASP A 88 10.64 16.63 19.88
CA ASP A 88 10.03 15.56 20.66
C ASP A 88 10.24 14.23 19.95
N PRO A 89 11.12 13.34 20.45
CA PRO A 89 11.41 12.05 19.84
C PRO A 89 10.23 11.07 19.92
N GLU A 90 9.19 11.40 20.70
CA GLU A 90 7.97 10.60 20.83
C GLU A 90 6.97 10.88 19.71
N LYS A 91 7.21 11.91 18.90
CA LYS A 91 6.26 12.38 17.89
C LYS A 91 6.87 12.35 16.50
N CYS A 92 6.01 12.17 15.52
CA CYS A 92 6.35 12.34 14.11
C CYS A 92 5.15 12.92 13.35
N VAL A 93 5.42 13.45 12.18
CA VAL A 93 4.38 13.68 11.16
C VAL A 93 4.43 12.50 10.20
N PHE A 94 3.31 11.83 10.02
CA PHE A 94 3.19 10.68 9.15
C PHE A 94 2.48 11.09 7.86
N ASP A 95 3.24 11.19 6.78
CA ASP A 95 2.68 11.49 5.46
C ASP A 95 2.17 10.19 4.83
N ASN A 96 0.93 10.23 4.36
CA ASN A 96 0.23 9.14 3.68
C ASN A 96 -0.33 9.68 2.37
N TRP A 97 0.31 9.37 1.24
CA TRP A 97 -0.08 9.85 -0.07
C TRP A 97 -0.38 8.71 -1.03
N TRP A 98 -1.49 8.85 -1.71
CA TRP A 98 -1.93 7.91 -2.72
C TRP A 98 -1.94 8.58 -4.09
N TYR A 99 -1.31 7.95 -5.05
CA TYR A 99 -1.27 8.39 -6.43
C TYR A 99 -1.83 7.31 -7.33
N ALA A 100 -2.76 7.68 -8.21
CA ALA A 100 -3.36 6.76 -9.18
C ALA A 100 -3.29 7.35 -10.59
N SER A 101 -3.07 6.50 -11.57
CA SER A 101 -3.25 6.86 -12.98
C SER A 101 -4.69 7.26 -13.23
N ASN A 102 -4.88 8.31 -14.02
CA ASN A 102 -6.21 8.80 -14.41
C ASN A 102 -6.33 8.89 -15.93
N PRO A 103 -6.33 7.75 -16.66
CA PRO A 103 -6.49 7.76 -18.10
C PRO A 103 -7.90 8.24 -18.50
N GLU A 104 -8.00 8.97 -19.61
CA GLU A 104 -9.23 9.62 -20.05
C GLU A 104 -10.39 8.65 -20.33
N ASN A 105 -10.06 7.44 -20.79
CA ASN A 105 -11.06 6.44 -21.18
C ASN A 105 -11.47 5.50 -20.03
N GLU A 106 -10.89 5.65 -18.85
CA GLU A 106 -11.23 4.80 -17.70
C GLU A 106 -12.37 5.43 -16.90
N THR A 107 -13.43 4.68 -16.69
CA THR A 107 -14.63 5.12 -15.97
C THR A 107 -14.79 4.48 -14.59
N SER A 108 -14.09 3.39 -14.31
CA SER A 108 -14.14 2.73 -12.99
C SER A 108 -13.57 3.63 -11.91
N PRO A 109 -14.16 3.68 -10.71
CA PRO A 109 -13.63 4.46 -9.61
C PRO A 109 -12.22 4.01 -9.21
N ILE A 110 -11.42 4.94 -8.68
CA ILE A 110 -10.13 4.65 -8.11
C ILE A 110 -10.34 4.05 -6.73
N ARG A 111 -9.76 2.88 -6.47
CA ARG A 111 -9.82 2.20 -5.18
C ARG A 111 -8.49 2.35 -4.46
N SER A 112 -8.56 2.87 -3.25
CA SER A 112 -7.40 3.06 -2.37
C SER A 112 -7.67 2.51 -0.98
N THR A 113 -6.68 2.51 -0.11
CA THR A 113 -6.86 2.14 1.30
C THR A 113 -7.77 3.10 2.06
N VAL A 114 -7.87 4.34 1.60
CA VAL A 114 -8.72 5.38 2.21
C VAL A 114 -10.14 5.42 1.65
N GLY A 115 -10.45 4.60 0.66
CA GLY A 115 -11.80 4.50 0.10
C GLY A 115 -11.87 4.42 -1.42
N ILE A 116 -13.05 4.68 -1.93
CA ILE A 116 -13.38 4.73 -3.35
C ILE A 116 -13.47 6.20 -3.76
N HIS A 117 -12.77 6.59 -4.81
CA HIS A 117 -12.69 7.95 -5.27
C HIS A 117 -13.19 8.07 -6.71
N GLU A 118 -14.04 9.05 -6.95
CA GLU A 118 -14.44 9.40 -8.31
C GLU A 118 -13.25 9.97 -9.09
N ARG A 119 -13.11 9.58 -10.35
CA ARG A 119 -12.06 10.09 -11.21
C ARG A 119 -12.20 11.59 -11.45
N GLY A 120 -11.07 12.28 -11.48
CA GLY A 120 -11.03 13.73 -11.64
C GLY A 120 -11.28 14.54 -10.36
N ASN A 121 -11.65 13.89 -9.26
CA ASN A 121 -11.83 14.55 -7.96
C ASN A 121 -10.67 14.22 -7.02
N PHE A 122 -9.49 14.73 -7.33
CA PHE A 122 -8.29 14.53 -6.51
C PHE A 122 -8.06 15.75 -5.62
N ALA A 123 -7.69 15.49 -4.37
CA ALA A 123 -7.21 16.55 -3.50
C ALA A 123 -5.87 17.09 -4.03
N ILE A 124 -5.80 18.40 -4.25
CA ILE A 124 -4.58 19.10 -4.69
C ILE A 124 -3.72 19.45 -3.47
N GLU A 125 -4.38 19.78 -2.37
CA GLU A 125 -3.71 20.13 -1.11
C GLU A 125 -3.80 18.97 -0.12
N PRO A 126 -2.71 18.68 0.63
CA PRO A 126 -2.74 17.67 1.67
C PRO A 126 -3.66 18.09 2.81
N ASP A 127 -4.48 17.17 3.30
CA ASP A 127 -5.25 17.36 4.52
C ASP A 127 -4.36 17.00 5.72
N VAL A 128 -4.22 17.92 6.68
CA VAL A 128 -3.38 17.75 7.87
C VAL A 128 -4.27 17.74 9.12
N PHE A 129 -4.16 16.68 9.90
CA PHE A 129 -4.97 16.48 11.09
C PHE A 129 -4.22 15.67 12.15
N ASP A 130 -4.69 15.72 13.39
CA ASP A 130 -4.09 14.95 14.47
C ASP A 130 -4.51 13.48 14.40
N HIS A 131 -3.63 12.61 14.92
CA HIS A 131 -3.88 11.16 14.95
C HIS A 131 -5.21 10.85 15.64
N GLY A 132 -6.09 10.12 14.94
CA GLY A 132 -7.41 9.72 15.42
C GLY A 132 -8.55 10.69 15.11
N GLU A 133 -8.28 11.88 14.58
CA GLU A 133 -9.35 12.82 14.17
C GLU A 133 -10.06 12.37 12.89
N LYS A 134 -9.32 11.74 11.98
CA LYS A 134 -9.86 11.20 10.72
C LYS A 134 -9.27 9.83 10.43
N SER A 135 -10.03 9.02 9.71
CA SER A 135 -9.57 7.72 9.20
C SER A 135 -8.66 7.90 7.99
N LEU A 136 -7.56 7.15 7.96
CA LEU A 136 -6.68 6.96 6.80
C LEU A 136 -7.02 5.66 6.03
N GLY A 137 -8.19 5.08 6.32
CA GLY A 137 -8.62 3.77 5.82
C GLY A 137 -8.22 2.64 6.76
N GLN A 138 -9.02 1.57 6.73
CA GLN A 138 -8.94 0.47 7.70
C GLN A 138 -7.52 -0.06 7.91
N THR A 139 -6.77 -0.28 6.85
CA THR A 139 -5.42 -0.87 6.92
C THR A 139 -4.44 0.07 7.62
N ILE A 140 -4.43 1.36 7.24
CA ILE A 140 -3.50 2.33 7.82
C ILE A 140 -3.88 2.66 9.27
N ASP A 141 -5.17 2.72 9.59
CA ASP A 141 -5.63 2.97 10.96
C ASP A 141 -5.20 1.84 11.91
N GLN A 142 -5.28 0.58 11.45
CA GLN A 142 -4.78 -0.57 12.22
C GLN A 142 -3.27 -0.45 12.47
N ASP A 143 -2.50 -0.13 11.46
CA ASP A 143 -1.04 0.02 11.56
C ASP A 143 -0.67 1.21 12.47
N ALA A 144 -1.34 2.33 12.34
CA ALA A 144 -1.09 3.51 13.16
C ALA A 144 -1.30 3.27 14.66
N VAL A 145 -2.34 2.51 15.02
CA VAL A 145 -2.56 2.08 16.41
C VAL A 145 -1.41 1.18 16.89
N VAL A 146 -0.95 0.24 16.07
CA VAL A 146 0.16 -0.66 16.43
C VAL A 146 1.46 0.14 16.64
N PHE A 147 1.74 1.18 15.85
CA PHE A 147 2.95 2.01 16.03
C PHE A 147 3.01 2.63 17.43
N VAL A 148 1.90 3.16 17.92
CA VAL A 148 1.82 3.75 19.28
C VAL A 148 2.13 2.70 20.34
N PHE A 149 1.52 1.52 20.26
CA PHE A 149 1.76 0.46 21.23
C PHE A 149 3.17 -0.13 21.13
N GLN A 150 3.75 -0.22 19.94
CA GLN A 150 5.16 -0.61 19.77
C GLN A 150 6.10 0.38 20.45
N GLN A 151 5.85 1.68 20.31
CA GLN A 151 6.64 2.72 20.97
C GLN A 151 6.64 2.53 22.50
N TYR A 152 5.48 2.26 23.10
CA TYR A 152 5.41 1.95 24.53
C TYR A 152 6.09 0.63 24.89
N GLY A 153 5.93 -0.40 24.06
CA GLY A 153 6.55 -1.71 24.25
C GLY A 153 8.08 -1.65 24.27
N LEU A 154 8.68 -0.90 23.35
CA LEU A 154 10.13 -0.70 23.26
C LEU A 154 10.74 -0.03 24.50
N ARG A 155 9.94 0.68 25.30
CA ARG A 155 10.36 1.34 26.55
C ARG A 155 10.03 0.55 27.80
N SER A 156 9.34 -0.57 27.66
CA SER A 156 9.00 -1.39 28.79
C SER A 156 10.24 -2.00 29.43
N ARG A 157 10.19 -2.24 30.75
CA ARG A 157 11.28 -2.92 31.48
C ARG A 157 11.49 -4.36 31.00
N GLY A 158 10.50 -4.95 30.34
CA GLY A 158 10.57 -6.31 29.80
C GLY A 158 11.17 -6.38 28.40
N PHE A 159 11.44 -5.25 27.74
CA PHE A 159 12.04 -5.26 26.41
C PHE A 159 13.55 -5.53 26.51
N ASN A 160 13.96 -6.70 25.98
CA ASN A 160 15.36 -7.14 25.99
C ASN A 160 15.92 -7.32 24.57
N GLY A 161 15.30 -6.69 23.57
CA GLY A 161 15.65 -6.81 22.16
C GLY A 161 14.54 -7.45 21.33
N ALA A 162 14.67 -7.37 20.02
CA ALA A 162 13.75 -7.93 19.07
C ALA A 162 14.33 -9.18 18.40
N TYR A 163 13.47 -10.18 18.20
CA TYR A 163 13.79 -11.35 17.39
C TYR A 163 13.16 -11.16 16.00
N PHE A 164 13.99 -11.25 14.98
CA PHE A 164 13.54 -11.17 13.59
C PHE A 164 13.51 -12.55 12.95
N ALA A 165 12.38 -12.92 12.36
CA ALA A 165 12.27 -14.11 11.53
C ALA A 165 13.09 -13.95 10.24
N GLY A 166 13.39 -15.06 9.56
CA GLY A 166 14.17 -15.03 8.32
C GLY A 166 13.55 -14.17 7.20
N GLN A 167 12.23 -13.96 7.24
CA GLN A 167 11.50 -13.09 6.30
C GLN A 167 11.65 -11.60 6.62
N GLU A 168 12.06 -11.26 7.84
CA GLU A 168 12.18 -9.88 8.35
C GLU A 168 13.58 -9.28 8.15
N LYS A 169 14.40 -9.86 7.27
CA LYS A 169 15.77 -9.38 6.97
C LYS A 169 15.82 -7.89 6.58
N ARG A 170 14.75 -7.36 5.98
CA ARG A 170 14.69 -5.94 5.60
C ARG A 170 14.61 -5.04 6.82
N VAL A 171 13.83 -5.44 7.83
CA VAL A 171 13.73 -4.70 9.10
C VAL A 171 15.06 -4.76 9.83
N HIS A 172 15.69 -5.95 9.91
CA HIS A 172 17.03 -6.10 10.49
C HIS A 172 18.04 -5.19 9.79
N ARG A 173 18.08 -5.20 8.45
CA ARG A 173 18.99 -4.34 7.69
C ARG A 173 18.75 -2.85 7.93
N PHE A 174 17.50 -2.44 8.09
CA PHE A 174 17.15 -1.06 8.43
C PHE A 174 17.78 -0.63 9.76
N HIS A 175 17.67 -1.47 10.79
CA HIS A 175 18.29 -1.21 12.10
C HIS A 175 19.83 -1.19 12.04
N GLU A 176 20.45 -2.12 11.31
CA GLU A 176 21.91 -2.08 11.09
C GLU A 176 22.37 -0.76 10.46
N MET A 177 21.60 -0.24 9.50
CA MET A 177 21.92 1.04 8.89
C MET A 177 21.81 2.20 9.88
N ILE A 178 20.77 2.24 10.72
CA ILE A 178 20.63 3.25 11.78
C ILE A 178 21.81 3.15 12.73
N GLU A 179 22.14 1.96 13.22
CA GLU A 179 23.23 1.75 14.17
C GLU A 179 24.60 2.17 13.62
N SER A 180 24.80 2.11 12.32
CA SER A 180 26.05 2.55 11.70
C SER A 180 26.33 4.04 11.91
N TYR A 181 25.28 4.86 12.01
CA TYR A 181 25.39 6.31 12.27
C TYR A 181 25.74 6.66 13.72
N PHE A 182 25.65 5.69 14.65
CA PHE A 182 26.03 5.90 16.06
C PHE A 182 27.45 5.40 16.36
N LYS A 183 28.14 4.82 15.38
CA LYS A 183 29.50 4.24 15.56
C LYS A 183 30.60 5.19 15.09
N GLU A 184 30.23 6.38 14.62
CA GLU A 184 31.17 7.48 14.31
C GLU A 184 31.22 8.45 15.49
#